data_bbd787760466c4cd7975f46a1c8bd231
#
_entry.id   bbd787760466c4cd7975f46a1c8bd231
#
_cell.length_a   1.000
_cell.length_b   1.000
_cell.length_c   1.000
_cell.angle_alpha   90.00
_cell.angle_beta   90.00
_cell.angle_gamma   90.00
#
_symmetry.space_group_name_H-M   'P 1'
#
loop_
_entity.id
_entity.type
_entity.pdbx_description
1 polymer ?
#
loop_
_entity_poly.entity_id
_entity_poly.type
_entity_poly.pdbx_seq_one_letter_code
_entity_poly.pdbx_strand_id
1 'polypeptide(L)'
;NLEVDEGGAGFIVKCPECGNPLQIPELPKSHRIRKAAVAAATLLAILGLGGANVFLWSRARDFERQAEELAPLREALRGAQALNMAQGAEIERLQGELAAQPEQDSDALAQAALAAVAETEELSRELGRVGQRLLENSPEDRLRLLRTHMAKVVQAAKNDLPVAPVVTDVGPGQGVQGRKIVFPVLPGPDGQELRKNAVVGGVEGDKVSVLFEGGTATYLLSELHPGVAAFLPVDPLLALPRRQRDAEVVRVFQTQQAERDEKIAQLRAAVEAQLPAAAP
;
A
#
# COMPACT_ATOMS: atom_id res chain seq x y z
N ASN A 1 27.82 -8.69 -68.65
CA ASN A 1 26.74 -8.29 -67.73
C ASN A 1 25.46 -8.32 -68.54
N LEU A 2 24.53 -9.20 -68.13
CA LEU A 2 23.16 -9.20 -68.60
C LEU A 2 22.35 -8.32 -67.67
N GLU A 3 21.91 -7.15 -68.11
CA GLU A 3 20.87 -6.37 -67.46
C GLU A 3 19.51 -6.95 -67.82
N VAL A 4 18.81 -7.45 -66.82
CA VAL A 4 17.49 -8.05 -66.99
C VAL A 4 16.50 -7.16 -66.28
N ASP A 5 15.48 -6.71 -67.00
CA ASP A 5 14.38 -5.92 -66.47
C ASP A 5 13.53 -6.75 -65.50
N GLU A 6 12.85 -6.10 -64.52
CA GLU A 6 12.04 -6.75 -63.50
C GLU A 6 10.94 -7.72 -64.05
N GLY A 7 10.54 -7.53 -65.32
CA GLY A 7 9.64 -8.42 -66.02
C GLY A 7 10.23 -9.77 -66.42
N GLY A 8 11.56 -9.95 -66.35
CA GLY A 8 12.26 -11.17 -66.78
C GLY A 8 12.55 -12.16 -65.68
N ALA A 9 12.18 -11.90 -64.44
CA ALA A 9 12.42 -12.80 -63.31
C ALA A 9 11.65 -14.12 -63.47
N GLY A 10 12.38 -15.24 -63.31
CA GLY A 10 11.82 -16.59 -63.44
C GLY A 10 11.92 -17.18 -64.85
N PHE A 11 12.30 -16.40 -65.89
CA PHE A 11 12.48 -16.92 -67.23
C PHE A 11 13.85 -17.57 -67.47
N ILE A 12 13.88 -18.53 -68.35
CA ILE A 12 15.12 -19.17 -68.81
C ILE A 12 15.57 -18.45 -70.09
N VAL A 13 16.71 -17.76 -70.06
CA VAL A 13 17.32 -17.08 -71.20
C VAL A 13 18.61 -17.78 -71.63
N LYS A 14 18.89 -17.76 -72.91
CA LYS A 14 20.17 -18.32 -73.43
C LYS A 14 21.26 -17.26 -73.24
N CYS A 15 22.40 -17.68 -72.65
CA CYS A 15 23.54 -16.80 -72.55
C CYS A 15 24.06 -16.43 -73.96
N PRO A 16 24.22 -15.14 -74.31
CA PRO A 16 24.65 -14.71 -75.63
C PRO A 16 26.06 -15.09 -75.96
N GLU A 17 26.90 -15.37 -74.98
CA GLU A 17 28.32 -15.76 -75.21
C GLU A 17 28.54 -17.26 -75.32
N CYS A 18 27.80 -18.09 -74.58
CA CYS A 18 28.07 -19.55 -74.58
C CYS A 18 26.79 -20.37 -74.93
N GLY A 19 25.64 -19.79 -75.16
CA GLY A 19 24.42 -20.47 -75.54
C GLY A 19 23.73 -21.31 -74.46
N ASN A 20 24.33 -21.40 -73.26
CA ASN A 20 23.79 -22.20 -72.18
C ASN A 20 22.50 -21.52 -71.55
N PRO A 21 21.49 -22.31 -71.19
CA PRO A 21 20.33 -21.78 -70.53
C PRO A 21 20.68 -21.27 -69.11
N LEU A 22 20.35 -20.04 -68.84
CA LEU A 22 20.50 -19.36 -67.53
C LEU A 22 19.14 -19.06 -67.00
N GLN A 23 18.83 -19.58 -65.83
CA GLN A 23 17.59 -19.29 -65.14
C GLN A 23 17.75 -17.99 -64.31
N ILE A 24 16.93 -17.02 -64.58
CA ILE A 24 16.90 -15.76 -63.81
C ILE A 24 16.19 -16.04 -62.50
N PRO A 25 16.83 -15.79 -61.32
CA PRO A 25 16.20 -16.06 -60.04
C PRO A 25 14.92 -15.21 -59.86
N GLU A 26 13.86 -15.83 -59.38
CA GLU A 26 12.64 -15.13 -59.04
C GLU A 26 12.86 -14.11 -57.89
N LEU A 27 12.47 -12.87 -58.11
CA LEU A 27 12.50 -11.88 -57.04
C LEU A 27 11.49 -12.28 -55.94
N PRO A 28 11.93 -12.34 -54.67
CA PRO A 28 11.03 -12.70 -53.60
C PRO A 28 9.87 -11.70 -53.50
N LYS A 29 8.65 -12.16 -53.76
CA LYS A 29 7.38 -11.38 -53.75
C LYS A 29 7.04 -10.76 -52.39
N SER A 30 7.94 -10.83 -51.40
CA SER A 30 7.68 -10.55 -49.98
C SER A 30 7.70 -9.06 -49.59
N HIS A 31 8.21 -8.15 -50.41
CA HIS A 31 8.40 -6.76 -49.97
C HIS A 31 7.13 -5.93 -49.87
N ARG A 32 6.12 -6.19 -50.73
CA ARG A 32 4.84 -5.40 -50.64
C ARG A 32 3.98 -5.85 -49.47
N ILE A 33 3.92 -7.13 -49.17
CA ILE A 33 3.15 -7.68 -48.03
C ILE A 33 3.79 -7.26 -46.73
N ARG A 34 5.12 -7.24 -46.60
CA ARG A 34 5.83 -6.75 -45.40
C ARG A 34 5.57 -5.26 -45.13
N LYS A 35 5.60 -4.41 -46.17
CA LYS A 35 5.33 -2.97 -46.02
C LYS A 35 3.89 -2.71 -45.58
N ALA A 36 2.91 -3.43 -46.11
CA ALA A 36 1.51 -3.33 -45.70
C ALA A 36 1.28 -3.83 -44.26
N ALA A 37 1.94 -4.94 -43.88
CA ALA A 37 1.85 -5.48 -42.51
C ALA A 37 2.50 -4.54 -41.48
N VAL A 38 3.65 -3.95 -41.79
CA VAL A 38 4.30 -2.96 -40.92
C VAL A 38 3.45 -1.69 -40.79
N ALA A 39 2.87 -1.19 -41.88
CA ALA A 39 1.99 -0.03 -41.84
C ALA A 39 0.71 -0.30 -41.03
N ALA A 40 0.11 -1.48 -41.13
CA ALA A 40 -1.03 -1.88 -40.34
C ALA A 40 -0.67 -2.03 -38.84
N ALA A 41 0.48 -2.62 -38.51
CA ALA A 41 0.95 -2.76 -37.13
C ALA A 41 1.26 -1.40 -36.49
N THR A 42 1.87 -0.46 -37.22
CA THR A 42 2.13 0.89 -36.71
C THR A 42 0.84 1.67 -36.49
N LEU A 43 -0.16 1.54 -37.37
CA LEU A 43 -1.46 2.17 -37.22
C LEU A 43 -2.21 1.63 -35.99
N LEU A 44 -2.19 0.33 -35.76
CA LEU A 44 -2.77 -0.30 -34.57
C LEU A 44 -2.05 0.12 -33.28
N ALA A 45 -0.73 0.26 -33.33
CA ALA A 45 0.06 0.74 -32.20
C ALA A 45 -0.27 2.20 -31.85
N ILE A 46 -0.41 3.07 -32.86
CA ILE A 46 -0.79 4.48 -32.67
C ILE A 46 -2.21 4.61 -32.12
N LEU A 47 -3.17 3.82 -32.65
CA LEU A 47 -4.55 3.80 -32.15
C LEU A 47 -4.64 3.24 -30.73
N GLY A 48 -3.84 2.19 -30.42
CA GLY A 48 -3.77 1.63 -29.08
C GLY A 48 -3.17 2.59 -28.06
N LEU A 49 -2.08 3.26 -28.41
CA LEU A 49 -1.45 4.28 -27.56
C LEU A 49 -2.34 5.53 -27.39
N GLY A 50 -3.00 5.97 -28.47
CA GLY A 50 -3.96 7.06 -28.42
C GLY A 50 -5.17 6.74 -27.55
N GLY A 51 -5.75 5.54 -27.71
CA GLY A 51 -6.86 5.07 -26.87
C GLY A 51 -6.49 4.92 -25.40
N ALA A 52 -5.31 4.37 -25.12
CA ALA A 52 -4.81 4.26 -23.76
C ALA A 52 -4.59 5.64 -23.10
N ASN A 53 -4.04 6.62 -23.85
CA ASN A 53 -3.87 7.98 -23.33
C ASN A 53 -5.21 8.67 -23.03
N VAL A 54 -6.20 8.56 -23.92
CA VAL A 54 -7.53 9.12 -23.66
C VAL A 54 -8.20 8.45 -22.46
N PHE A 55 -8.07 7.13 -22.34
CA PHE A 55 -8.60 6.39 -21.20
C PHE A 55 -7.91 6.78 -19.87
N LEU A 56 -6.58 6.90 -19.88
CA LEU A 56 -5.83 7.35 -18.70
C LEU A 56 -6.18 8.80 -18.33
N TRP A 57 -6.36 9.66 -19.31
CA TRP A 57 -6.72 11.05 -19.07
C TRP A 57 -8.16 11.23 -18.56
N SER A 58 -9.12 10.44 -19.08
CA SER A 58 -10.49 10.44 -18.55
C SER A 58 -10.51 9.94 -17.11
N ARG A 59 -9.73 8.90 -16.81
CA ARG A 59 -9.62 8.34 -15.46
C ARG A 59 -8.91 9.30 -14.49
N ALA A 60 -7.89 10.02 -14.96
CA ALA A 60 -7.23 11.06 -14.17
C ALA A 60 -8.20 12.19 -13.80
N ARG A 61 -9.03 12.64 -14.73
CA ARG A 61 -10.09 13.64 -14.47
C ARG A 61 -11.14 13.15 -13.48
N ASP A 62 -11.53 11.88 -13.58
CA ASP A 62 -12.48 11.31 -12.62
C ASP A 62 -11.86 11.24 -11.22
N PHE A 63 -10.56 10.95 -11.11
CA PHE A 63 -9.84 11.00 -9.84
C PHE A 63 -9.70 12.43 -9.30
N GLU A 64 -9.45 13.42 -10.15
CA GLU A 64 -9.41 14.83 -9.73
C GLU A 64 -10.77 15.28 -9.18
N ARG A 65 -11.88 14.95 -9.85
CA ARG A 65 -13.24 15.25 -9.37
C ARG A 65 -13.54 14.56 -8.03
N GLN A 66 -13.20 13.27 -7.92
CA GLN A 66 -13.35 12.56 -6.66
C GLN A 66 -12.48 13.16 -5.55
N ALA A 67 -11.27 13.60 -5.86
CA ALA A 67 -10.39 14.26 -4.90
C ALA A 67 -10.96 15.62 -4.46
N GLU A 68 -11.54 16.41 -5.37
CA GLU A 68 -12.23 17.67 -5.05
C GLU A 68 -13.47 17.45 -4.19
N GLU A 69 -14.28 16.41 -4.46
CA GLU A 69 -15.44 16.06 -3.63
C GLU A 69 -15.05 15.56 -2.24
N LEU A 70 -13.89 14.88 -2.11
CA LEU A 70 -13.39 14.38 -0.84
C LEU A 70 -12.57 15.40 -0.05
N ALA A 71 -12.11 16.49 -0.68
CA ALA A 71 -11.32 17.53 0.01
C ALA A 71 -12.08 18.14 1.20
N PRO A 72 -13.37 18.59 1.07
CA PRO A 72 -14.09 19.15 2.20
C PRO A 72 -14.36 18.12 3.29
N LEU A 73 -14.55 16.84 2.95
CA LEU A 73 -14.72 15.77 3.95
C LEU A 73 -13.42 15.50 4.72
N ARG A 74 -12.26 15.57 4.06
CA ARG A 74 -10.95 15.44 4.72
C ARG A 74 -10.67 16.60 5.65
N GLU A 75 -11.07 17.80 5.26
CA GLU A 75 -10.91 19.01 6.07
C GLU A 75 -11.85 18.97 7.28
N ALA A 76 -13.11 18.58 7.09
CA ALA A 76 -14.06 18.36 8.17
C ALA A 76 -13.57 17.27 9.14
N LEU A 77 -13.00 16.17 8.65
CA LEU A 77 -12.42 15.12 9.48
C LEU A 77 -11.26 15.64 10.33
N ARG A 78 -10.35 16.44 9.75
CA ARG A 78 -9.24 17.05 10.50
C ARG A 78 -9.75 18.01 11.57
N GLY A 79 -10.73 18.86 11.21
CA GLY A 79 -11.36 19.77 12.14
C GLY A 79 -12.02 19.06 13.31
N ALA A 80 -12.81 18.00 13.02
CA ALA A 80 -13.45 17.19 14.03
C ALA A 80 -12.46 16.42 14.91
N GLN A 81 -11.33 15.94 14.34
CA GLN A 81 -10.26 15.32 15.13
C GLN A 81 -9.57 16.32 16.06
N ALA A 82 -9.29 17.54 15.58
CA ALA A 82 -8.71 18.59 16.42
C ALA A 82 -9.67 19.02 17.54
N LEU A 83 -10.96 19.14 17.23
CA LEU A 83 -11.99 19.46 18.23
C LEU A 83 -12.12 18.37 19.29
N ASN A 84 -12.10 17.10 18.88
CA ASN A 84 -12.16 15.96 19.80
C ASN A 84 -10.95 15.91 20.75
N MET A 85 -9.74 16.22 20.23
CA MET A 85 -8.55 16.33 21.08
C MET A 85 -8.64 17.51 22.07
N ALA A 86 -9.15 18.66 21.62
CA ALA A 86 -9.34 19.83 22.48
C ALA A 86 -10.38 19.56 23.58
N GLN A 87 -11.49 18.90 23.25
CA GLN A 87 -12.50 18.50 24.21
C GLN A 87 -12.00 17.45 25.21
N GLY A 88 -11.17 16.49 24.75
CA GLY A 88 -10.50 15.54 25.64
C GLY A 88 -9.63 16.24 26.68
N ALA A 89 -8.85 17.23 26.26
CA ALA A 89 -8.03 18.03 27.17
C ALA A 89 -8.89 18.87 28.14
N GLU A 90 -10.01 19.41 27.65
CA GLU A 90 -10.95 20.18 28.50
C GLU A 90 -11.65 19.29 29.56
N ILE A 91 -12.03 18.06 29.19
CA ILE A 91 -12.56 17.07 30.13
C ILE A 91 -11.53 16.75 31.22
N GLU A 92 -10.25 16.51 30.84
CA GLU A 92 -9.17 16.26 31.80
C GLU A 92 -8.97 17.47 32.74
N ARG A 93 -9.02 18.69 32.18
CA ARG A 93 -8.95 19.91 32.99
C ARG A 93 -10.11 20.02 33.98
N LEU A 94 -11.35 19.84 33.53
CA LEU A 94 -12.53 19.87 34.37
C LEU A 94 -12.52 18.78 35.46
N GLN A 95 -12.01 17.58 35.13
CA GLN A 95 -11.81 16.52 36.13
C GLN A 95 -10.78 16.92 37.19
N GLY A 96 -9.69 17.58 36.80
CA GLY A 96 -8.71 18.13 37.73
C GLY A 96 -9.27 19.22 38.62
N GLU A 97 -10.07 20.10 38.07
CA GLU A 97 -10.77 21.18 38.84
C GLU A 97 -11.81 20.58 39.81
N LEU A 98 -12.59 19.59 39.38
CA LEU A 98 -13.57 18.87 40.19
C LEU A 98 -12.88 18.19 41.38
N ALA A 99 -11.70 17.60 41.18
CA ALA A 99 -10.93 16.96 42.23
C ALA A 99 -10.29 17.96 43.24
N ALA A 100 -10.14 19.24 42.84
CA ALA A 100 -9.44 20.26 43.61
C ALA A 100 -10.38 21.21 44.37
N GLN A 101 -11.70 21.24 44.09
CA GLN A 101 -12.65 22.22 44.67
C GLN A 101 -13.49 21.67 45.84
N PRO A 102 -13.77 22.47 46.85
CA PRO A 102 -14.70 22.10 47.92
C PRO A 102 -16.17 22.16 47.46
N GLU A 103 -17.01 21.35 48.08
CA GLU A 103 -18.34 20.83 47.77
C GLU A 103 -19.40 21.73 47.08
N GLN A 104 -19.26 23.05 47.02
CA GLN A 104 -20.36 23.94 46.58
C GLN A 104 -20.51 24.14 45.06
N ASP A 105 -19.48 23.88 44.25
CA ASP A 105 -19.52 24.01 42.78
C ASP A 105 -19.37 22.67 42.02
N SER A 106 -19.28 21.56 42.76
CA SER A 106 -19.02 20.24 42.20
C SER A 106 -20.10 19.75 41.23
N ASP A 107 -21.38 20.04 41.52
CA ASP A 107 -22.49 19.58 40.69
C ASP A 107 -22.55 20.26 39.32
N ALA A 108 -22.26 21.56 39.26
CA ALA A 108 -22.23 22.31 38.01
C ALA A 108 -21.06 21.88 37.11
N LEU A 109 -19.88 21.64 37.71
CA LEU A 109 -18.70 21.13 37.00
C LEU A 109 -18.91 19.70 36.51
N ALA A 110 -19.53 18.84 37.32
CA ALA A 110 -19.84 17.49 36.94
C ALA A 110 -20.86 17.43 35.80
N GLN A 111 -21.88 18.28 35.80
CA GLN A 111 -22.83 18.41 34.68
C GLN A 111 -22.16 18.93 33.42
N ALA A 112 -21.24 19.90 33.52
CA ALA A 112 -20.49 20.40 32.40
C ALA A 112 -19.56 19.31 31.81
N ALA A 113 -18.90 18.52 32.64
CA ALA A 113 -18.07 17.40 32.21
C ALA A 113 -18.90 16.30 31.52
N LEU A 114 -20.08 15.96 32.03
CA LEU A 114 -20.99 15.01 31.36
C LEU A 114 -21.50 15.53 30.01
N ALA A 115 -21.80 16.81 29.90
CA ALA A 115 -22.19 17.42 28.64
C ALA A 115 -21.07 17.37 27.63
N ALA A 116 -19.81 17.64 28.03
CA ALA A 116 -18.63 17.52 27.17
C ALA A 116 -18.36 16.07 26.74
N VAL A 117 -18.57 15.08 27.59
CA VAL A 117 -18.51 13.66 27.25
C VAL A 117 -19.58 13.30 26.21
N ALA A 118 -20.81 13.74 26.37
CA ALA A 118 -21.90 13.50 25.43
C ALA A 118 -21.59 14.09 24.03
N GLU A 119 -21.01 15.29 23.98
CA GLU A 119 -20.58 15.94 22.75
C GLU A 119 -19.42 15.15 22.08
N THR A 120 -18.47 14.66 22.87
CA THR A 120 -17.37 13.81 22.33
C THR A 120 -17.88 12.47 21.78
N GLU A 121 -18.91 11.88 22.40
CA GLU A 121 -19.57 10.67 21.86
C GLU A 121 -20.24 10.94 20.52
N GLU A 122 -20.92 12.06 20.35
CA GLU A 122 -21.57 12.43 19.09
C GLU A 122 -20.54 12.68 17.99
N LEU A 123 -19.48 13.44 18.29
CA LEU A 123 -18.36 13.66 17.37
C LEU A 123 -17.65 12.36 16.98
N SER A 124 -17.46 11.42 17.92
CA SER A 124 -16.89 10.11 17.60
C SER A 124 -17.75 9.35 16.61
N ARG A 125 -19.07 9.39 16.77
CA ARG A 125 -20.01 8.76 15.81
C ARG A 125 -19.97 9.42 14.44
N GLU A 126 -19.92 10.75 14.37
CA GLU A 126 -19.78 11.47 13.10
C GLU A 126 -18.45 11.17 12.41
N LEU A 127 -17.35 11.20 13.17
CA LEU A 127 -16.01 10.79 12.69
C LEU A 127 -16.02 9.38 12.12
N GLY A 128 -16.72 8.45 12.78
CA GLY A 128 -16.91 7.09 12.29
C GLY A 128 -17.61 7.06 10.93
N ARG A 129 -18.72 7.79 10.78
CA ARG A 129 -19.48 7.86 9.51
C ARG A 129 -18.66 8.49 8.38
N VAL A 130 -17.99 9.61 8.66
CA VAL A 130 -17.16 10.30 7.66
C VAL A 130 -15.95 9.45 7.29
N GLY A 131 -15.29 8.84 8.28
CA GLY A 131 -14.16 7.93 8.04
C GLY A 131 -14.55 6.73 7.18
N GLN A 132 -15.71 6.12 7.44
CA GLN A 132 -16.23 5.02 6.62
C GLN A 132 -16.47 5.46 5.17
N ARG A 133 -17.11 6.60 4.93
CA ARG A 133 -17.33 7.15 3.59
C ARG A 133 -16.03 7.43 2.86
N LEU A 134 -15.02 7.98 3.55
CA LEU A 134 -13.69 8.21 2.98
C LEU A 134 -13.04 6.89 2.57
N LEU A 135 -13.09 5.86 3.41
CA LEU A 135 -12.54 4.54 3.10
C LEU A 135 -13.28 3.85 1.95
N GLU A 136 -14.59 4.05 1.82
CA GLU A 136 -15.38 3.51 0.71
C GLU A 136 -15.02 4.15 -0.63
N ASN A 137 -14.75 5.46 -0.65
CA ASN A 137 -14.58 6.25 -1.86
C ASN A 137 -13.11 6.59 -2.21
N SER A 138 -12.16 6.41 -1.29
CA SER A 138 -10.75 6.75 -1.50
C SER A 138 -9.82 5.55 -1.34
N PRO A 139 -9.34 4.96 -2.45
CA PRO A 139 -8.33 3.89 -2.40
C PRO A 139 -7.03 4.34 -1.72
N GLU A 140 -6.66 5.61 -1.85
CA GLU A 140 -5.44 6.16 -1.24
C GLU A 140 -5.53 6.19 0.28
N ASP A 141 -6.68 6.62 0.84
CA ASP A 141 -6.88 6.67 2.28
C ASP A 141 -6.93 5.26 2.89
N ARG A 142 -7.49 4.28 2.15
CA ARG A 142 -7.40 2.86 2.52
C ARG A 142 -5.96 2.39 2.63
N LEU A 143 -5.16 2.65 1.59
CA LEU A 143 -3.74 2.26 1.59
C LEU A 143 -2.94 2.98 2.67
N ARG A 144 -3.23 4.26 2.91
CA ARG A 144 -2.58 5.05 3.96
C ARG A 144 -2.89 4.50 5.36
N LEU A 145 -4.17 4.22 5.65
CA LEU A 145 -4.60 3.62 6.91
C LEU A 145 -3.89 2.28 7.12
N LEU A 146 -3.93 1.42 6.11
CA LEU A 146 -3.35 0.09 6.19
C LEU A 146 -1.82 0.14 6.33
N ARG A 147 -1.14 1.04 5.61
CA ARG A 147 0.31 1.24 5.72
C ARG A 147 0.71 1.64 7.14
N THR A 148 -0.03 2.58 7.73
CA THR A 148 0.21 3.03 9.10
C THR A 148 0.00 1.90 10.11
N HIS A 149 -1.05 1.10 9.92
CA HIS A 149 -1.31 -0.07 10.75
C HIS A 149 -0.21 -1.12 10.60
N MET A 150 0.11 -1.50 9.36
CA MET A 150 1.15 -2.49 9.07
C MET A 150 2.53 -2.08 9.59
N ALA A 151 2.86 -0.78 9.56
CA ALA A 151 4.10 -0.30 10.16
C ALA A 151 4.15 -0.59 11.67
N LYS A 152 3.04 -0.40 12.39
CA LYS A 152 2.93 -0.75 13.82
C LYS A 152 3.02 -2.25 14.05
N VAL A 153 2.31 -3.05 13.24
CA VAL A 153 2.33 -4.52 13.31
C VAL A 153 3.75 -5.05 13.08
N VAL A 154 4.41 -4.58 12.03
CA VAL A 154 5.79 -4.97 11.71
C VAL A 154 6.76 -4.58 12.83
N GLN A 155 6.60 -3.38 13.39
CA GLN A 155 7.45 -2.93 14.49
C GLN A 155 7.20 -3.71 15.80
N ALA A 156 5.97 -4.04 16.11
CA ALA A 156 5.63 -4.91 17.25
C ALA A 156 6.20 -6.32 17.04
N ALA A 157 5.92 -6.92 15.87
CA ALA A 157 6.40 -8.25 15.50
C ALA A 157 7.92 -8.37 15.44
N LYS A 158 8.66 -7.25 15.31
CA LYS A 158 10.12 -7.24 15.43
C LYS A 158 10.60 -7.77 16.78
N ASN A 159 9.87 -7.45 17.86
CA ASN A 159 10.21 -7.86 19.21
C ASN A 159 9.81 -9.32 19.48
N ASP A 160 8.90 -9.86 18.67
CA ASP A 160 8.40 -11.24 18.81
C ASP A 160 9.20 -12.23 17.96
N LEU A 161 10.26 -11.79 17.29
CA LEU A 161 11.13 -12.69 16.54
C LEU A 161 11.81 -13.69 17.49
N PRO A 162 11.79 -15.00 17.17
CA PRO A 162 12.39 -16.03 18.03
C PRO A 162 13.89 -15.82 18.21
N VAL A 163 14.58 -15.30 17.20
CA VAL A 163 15.99 -14.92 17.25
C VAL A 163 16.19 -13.64 16.44
N ALA A 164 16.78 -12.63 17.04
CA ALA A 164 17.08 -11.38 16.36
C ALA A 164 18.12 -11.60 15.23
N PRO A 165 17.97 -10.97 14.05
CA PRO A 165 18.97 -11.05 13.00
C PRO A 165 20.23 -10.28 13.36
N VAL A 166 21.36 -10.73 12.81
CA VAL A 166 22.61 -10.00 12.86
C VAL A 166 22.67 -9.07 11.64
N VAL A 167 22.77 -7.78 11.90
CA VAL A 167 22.88 -6.75 10.86
C VAL A 167 24.29 -6.18 10.90
N THR A 168 25.02 -6.27 9.79
CA THR A 168 26.39 -5.77 9.65
C THR A 168 26.47 -4.82 8.47
N ASP A 169 27.04 -3.65 8.66
CA ASP A 169 27.33 -2.73 7.56
C ASP A 169 28.50 -3.25 6.74
N VAL A 170 28.29 -3.42 5.44
CA VAL A 170 29.29 -4.01 4.51
C VAL A 170 29.71 -3.04 3.40
N GLY A 171 29.16 -1.83 3.41
CA GLY A 171 29.47 -0.78 2.44
C GLY A 171 28.55 -0.76 1.22
N PRO A 172 28.61 0.34 0.43
CA PRO A 172 27.73 0.55 -0.70
C PRO A 172 27.93 -0.52 -1.77
N GLY A 173 26.82 -1.04 -2.33
CA GLY A 173 26.82 -2.06 -3.38
C GLY A 173 26.91 -3.50 -2.89
N GLN A 174 27.02 -3.73 -1.59
CA GLN A 174 27.01 -5.08 -1.00
C GLN A 174 25.76 -5.27 -0.13
N GLY A 175 25.20 -6.49 -0.12
CA GLY A 175 24.01 -6.82 0.65
C GLY A 175 22.78 -5.99 0.24
N VAL A 176 21.88 -5.79 1.19
CA VAL A 176 20.67 -4.96 1.00
C VAL A 176 20.95 -3.54 1.50
N GLN A 177 21.06 -2.59 0.58
CA GLN A 177 21.39 -1.18 0.86
C GLN A 177 22.69 -1.02 1.73
N GLY A 178 23.73 -1.78 1.42
CA GLY A 178 25.00 -1.72 2.18
C GLY A 178 24.99 -2.46 3.52
N ARG A 179 23.96 -3.26 3.78
CA ARG A 179 23.82 -4.06 4.99
C ARG A 179 23.76 -5.54 4.67
N LYS A 180 24.52 -6.34 5.36
CA LYS A 180 24.39 -7.79 5.39
C LYS A 180 23.47 -8.16 6.55
N ILE A 181 22.34 -8.78 6.23
CA ILE A 181 21.34 -9.19 7.21
C ILE A 181 21.34 -10.71 7.26
N VAL A 182 21.65 -11.27 8.42
CA VAL A 182 21.71 -12.70 8.64
C VAL A 182 20.68 -13.09 9.69
N PHE A 183 19.74 -13.93 9.32
CA PHE A 183 18.80 -14.55 10.25
C PHE A 183 19.36 -15.90 10.70
N PRO A 184 19.75 -16.07 11.97
CA PRO A 184 20.14 -17.39 12.50
C PRO A 184 19.03 -18.41 12.29
N VAL A 185 17.79 -17.96 12.47
CA VAL A 185 16.56 -18.69 12.13
C VAL A 185 15.68 -17.74 11.33
N LEU A 186 15.35 -18.10 10.09
CA LEU A 186 14.38 -17.36 9.28
C LEU A 186 12.99 -17.89 9.62
N PRO A 187 12.13 -17.07 10.27
CA PRO A 187 10.81 -17.52 10.68
C PRO A 187 9.77 -17.34 9.56
N GLY A 188 8.87 -18.30 9.43
CA GLY A 188 7.65 -18.19 8.65
C GLY A 188 6.56 -17.40 9.36
N PRO A 189 5.36 -17.27 8.76
CA PRO A 189 4.26 -16.44 9.27
C PRO A 189 3.85 -16.75 10.71
N ASP A 190 3.87 -18.04 11.04
CA ASP A 190 3.48 -18.54 12.37
C ASP A 190 4.66 -18.71 13.32
N GLY A 191 5.83 -18.11 13.02
CA GLY A 191 7.04 -18.25 13.79
C GLY A 191 7.78 -19.58 13.59
N GLN A 192 7.29 -20.48 12.74
CA GLN A 192 7.96 -21.75 12.42
C GLN A 192 9.29 -21.47 11.69
N GLU A 193 10.27 -22.33 11.95
CA GLU A 193 11.56 -22.24 11.29
C GLU A 193 11.46 -22.62 9.81
N LEU A 194 11.77 -21.73 8.91
CA LEU A 194 11.87 -22.01 7.47
C LEU A 194 13.29 -22.39 7.06
N ARG A 195 14.30 -21.63 7.52
CA ARG A 195 15.72 -21.84 7.20
C ARG A 195 16.62 -21.41 8.36
N LYS A 196 17.77 -22.09 8.46
CA LYS A 196 18.87 -21.70 9.37
C LYS A 196 19.92 -20.89 8.63
N ASN A 197 20.59 -20.00 9.36
CA ASN A 197 21.72 -19.18 8.86
C ASN A 197 21.42 -18.49 7.53
N ALA A 198 20.21 -17.94 7.41
CA ALA A 198 19.70 -17.34 6.19
C ALA A 198 20.25 -15.93 6.00
N VAL A 199 20.99 -15.71 4.92
CA VAL A 199 21.53 -14.40 4.54
C VAL A 199 20.61 -13.76 3.53
N VAL A 200 20.14 -12.54 3.74
CA VAL A 200 19.34 -11.81 2.76
C VAL A 200 20.26 -11.37 1.61
N GLY A 201 20.05 -11.93 0.44
CA GLY A 201 20.81 -11.63 -0.78
C GLY A 201 20.26 -10.42 -1.52
N GLY A 202 18.94 -10.21 -1.49
CA GLY A 202 18.29 -9.08 -2.17
C GLY A 202 16.80 -9.01 -1.87
N VAL A 203 16.24 -7.84 -2.16
CA VAL A 203 14.79 -7.58 -2.04
C VAL A 203 14.32 -6.90 -3.31
N GLU A 204 13.31 -7.48 -3.95
CA GLU A 204 12.70 -6.94 -5.17
C GLU A 204 11.17 -6.95 -5.01
N GLY A 205 10.60 -5.76 -4.79
CA GLY A 205 9.18 -5.62 -4.50
C GLY A 205 8.78 -6.36 -3.23
N ASP A 206 7.92 -7.37 -3.37
CA ASP A 206 7.45 -8.25 -2.29
C ASP A 206 8.26 -9.54 -2.14
N LYS A 207 9.33 -9.72 -2.95
CA LYS A 207 10.17 -10.92 -2.96
C LYS A 207 11.47 -10.68 -2.21
N VAL A 208 11.81 -11.61 -1.35
CA VAL A 208 13.05 -11.63 -0.59
C VAL A 208 13.86 -12.84 -1.02
N SER A 209 15.03 -12.61 -1.62
CA SER A 209 15.98 -13.66 -1.96
C SER A 209 16.90 -13.94 -0.79
N VAL A 210 17.01 -15.19 -0.43
CA VAL A 210 17.75 -15.65 0.75
C VAL A 210 18.73 -16.72 0.36
N LEU A 211 19.98 -16.56 0.79
CA LEU A 211 21.06 -17.58 0.67
C LEU A 211 21.14 -18.34 1.98
N PHE A 212 21.27 -19.64 1.92
CA PHE A 212 21.45 -20.54 3.05
C PHE A 212 22.35 -21.71 2.69
N GLU A 213 22.70 -22.56 3.63
CA GLU A 213 23.67 -23.66 3.43
C GLU A 213 23.29 -24.64 2.30
N GLY A 214 21.99 -24.77 1.98
CA GLY A 214 21.46 -25.60 0.89
C GLY A 214 21.26 -24.89 -0.46
N GLY A 215 21.62 -23.60 -0.60
CA GLY A 215 21.47 -22.85 -1.85
C GLY A 215 20.74 -21.50 -1.68
N THR A 216 19.95 -21.14 -2.66
CA THR A 216 19.18 -19.88 -2.67
C THR A 216 17.69 -20.21 -2.76
N ALA A 217 16.87 -19.50 -1.99
CA ALA A 217 15.42 -19.53 -2.09
C ALA A 217 14.84 -18.11 -2.15
N THR A 218 13.69 -17.98 -2.77
CA THR A 218 12.94 -16.72 -2.83
C THR A 218 11.60 -16.90 -2.13
N TYR A 219 11.31 -16.04 -1.20
CA TYR A 219 10.07 -16.01 -0.43
C TYR A 219 9.30 -14.73 -0.74
N LEU A 220 7.98 -14.79 -0.69
CA LEU A 220 7.18 -13.58 -0.59
C LEU A 220 7.29 -13.02 0.83
N LEU A 221 7.29 -11.71 0.98
CA LEU A 221 7.35 -11.06 2.29
C LEU A 221 6.18 -11.49 3.20
N SER A 222 5.02 -11.78 2.59
CA SER A 222 3.83 -12.30 3.29
C SER A 222 3.93 -13.78 3.71
N GLU A 223 4.96 -14.49 3.27
CA GLU A 223 5.26 -15.87 3.67
C GLU A 223 6.30 -15.91 4.81
N LEU A 224 6.80 -14.75 5.20
CA LEU A 224 7.75 -14.60 6.30
C LEU A 224 7.03 -14.00 7.52
N HIS A 225 7.63 -14.20 8.70
CA HIS A 225 7.16 -13.52 9.90
C HIS A 225 7.17 -12.00 9.72
N PRO A 226 6.10 -11.28 10.09
CA PRO A 226 6.01 -9.83 9.86
C PRO A 226 7.21 -9.04 10.38
N GLY A 227 7.80 -9.47 11.50
CA GLY A 227 9.00 -8.87 12.09
C GLY A 227 10.23 -8.87 11.18
N VAL A 228 10.31 -9.75 10.18
CA VAL A 228 11.39 -9.77 9.19
C VAL A 228 11.38 -8.49 8.36
N ALA A 229 10.20 -7.98 8.02
CA ALA A 229 10.04 -6.75 7.25
C ALA A 229 10.63 -5.51 7.95
N ALA A 230 10.72 -5.51 9.29
CA ALA A 230 11.31 -4.40 10.05
C ALA A 230 12.81 -4.19 9.79
N PHE A 231 13.50 -5.19 9.26
CA PHE A 231 14.94 -5.14 8.95
C PHE A 231 15.20 -4.90 7.46
N LEU A 232 14.16 -4.90 6.62
CA LEU A 232 14.26 -4.75 5.18
C LEU A 232 13.77 -3.36 4.73
N PRO A 233 14.37 -2.79 3.68
CA PRO A 233 13.94 -1.50 3.13
C PRO A 233 12.70 -1.67 2.22
N VAL A 234 11.60 -2.09 2.81
CA VAL A 234 10.36 -2.41 2.08
C VAL A 234 9.16 -1.66 2.63
N ASP A 235 8.13 -1.48 1.80
CA ASP A 235 6.85 -0.98 2.26
C ASP A 235 6.20 -2.04 3.19
N PRO A 236 5.87 -1.69 4.44
CA PRO A 236 5.22 -2.61 5.39
C PRO A 236 3.96 -3.30 4.85
N LEU A 237 3.26 -2.65 3.90
CA LEU A 237 2.10 -3.24 3.22
C LEU A 237 2.40 -4.56 2.50
N LEU A 238 3.66 -4.78 2.10
CA LEU A 238 4.06 -5.97 1.36
C LEU A 238 4.10 -7.22 2.24
N ALA A 239 4.14 -7.06 3.57
CA ALA A 239 3.99 -8.16 4.51
C ALA A 239 2.57 -8.74 4.53
N LEU A 240 1.57 -8.01 3.97
CA LEU A 240 0.19 -8.47 3.89
C LEU A 240 -0.18 -8.89 2.46
N PRO A 241 -0.71 -10.11 2.25
CA PRO A 241 -1.16 -10.56 0.93
C PRO A 241 -2.17 -9.61 0.30
N ARG A 242 -2.04 -9.32 -1.00
CA ARG A 242 -2.92 -8.36 -1.70
C ARG A 242 -4.40 -8.65 -1.53
N ARG A 243 -4.79 -9.93 -1.60
CA ARG A 243 -6.19 -10.40 -1.46
C ARG A 243 -6.80 -10.17 -0.07
N GLN A 244 -5.97 -9.93 0.95
CA GLN A 244 -6.43 -9.71 2.33
C GLN A 244 -6.52 -8.22 2.69
N ARG A 245 -5.99 -7.32 1.84
CA ARG A 245 -5.88 -5.89 2.17
C ARG A 245 -7.22 -5.21 2.39
N ASP A 246 -8.22 -5.51 1.55
CA ASP A 246 -9.53 -4.88 1.69
C ASP A 246 -10.24 -5.30 2.98
N ALA A 247 -10.19 -6.59 3.31
CA ALA A 247 -10.74 -7.08 4.57
C ALA A 247 -10.00 -6.49 5.79
N GLU A 248 -8.69 -6.36 5.70
CA GLU A 248 -7.86 -5.80 6.76
C GLU A 248 -8.11 -4.31 6.98
N VAL A 249 -8.34 -3.53 5.91
CA VAL A 249 -8.74 -2.11 6.02
C VAL A 249 -10.00 -1.96 6.89
N VAL A 250 -11.02 -2.76 6.59
CA VAL A 250 -12.29 -2.73 7.34
C VAL A 250 -12.06 -3.11 8.80
N ARG A 251 -11.30 -4.18 9.04
CA ARG A 251 -10.97 -4.65 10.39
C ARG A 251 -10.22 -3.59 11.20
N VAL A 252 -9.18 -2.99 10.62
CA VAL A 252 -8.37 -1.96 11.27
C VAL A 252 -9.22 -0.74 11.62
N PHE A 253 -10.07 -0.31 10.70
CA PHE A 253 -10.97 0.83 10.95
C PHE A 253 -11.94 0.54 12.10
N GLN A 254 -12.58 -0.64 12.09
CA GLN A 254 -13.49 -1.05 13.15
C GLN A 254 -12.80 -1.14 14.52
N THR A 255 -11.59 -1.71 14.57
CA THR A 255 -10.80 -1.78 15.80
C THR A 255 -10.48 -0.38 16.35
N GLN A 256 -10.03 0.54 15.50
CA GLN A 256 -9.73 1.91 15.91
C GLN A 256 -10.98 2.66 16.38
N GLN A 257 -12.14 2.36 15.80
CA GLN A 257 -13.39 2.94 16.25
C GLN A 257 -13.79 2.39 17.62
N ALA A 258 -13.72 1.08 17.80
CA ALA A 258 -14.01 0.43 19.08
C ALA A 258 -13.08 0.92 20.22
N GLU A 259 -11.78 1.07 19.96
CA GLU A 259 -10.83 1.63 20.93
C GLU A 259 -11.18 3.08 21.35
N ARG A 260 -11.66 3.89 20.41
CA ARG A 260 -12.12 5.26 20.72
C ARG A 260 -13.37 5.24 21.57
N ASP A 261 -14.36 4.45 21.18
CA ASP A 261 -15.62 4.35 21.89
C ASP A 261 -15.40 3.80 23.33
N GLU A 262 -14.48 2.85 23.49
CA GLU A 262 -14.09 2.36 24.82
C GLU A 262 -13.45 3.46 25.69
N LYS A 263 -12.53 4.26 25.14
CA LYS A 263 -11.93 5.38 25.87
C LYS A 263 -12.96 6.42 26.30
N ILE A 264 -13.92 6.74 25.43
CA ILE A 264 -15.00 7.68 25.77
C ILE A 264 -15.88 7.09 26.87
N ALA A 265 -16.19 5.79 26.81
CA ALA A 265 -16.94 5.12 27.87
C ALA A 265 -16.20 5.11 29.21
N GLN A 266 -14.87 4.92 29.20
CA GLN A 266 -14.03 5.02 30.40
C GLN A 266 -14.02 6.44 30.98
N LEU A 267 -13.90 7.47 30.13
CA LEU A 267 -14.00 8.88 30.56
C LEU A 267 -15.36 9.18 31.18
N ARG A 268 -16.43 8.70 30.55
CA ARG A 268 -17.79 8.86 31.10
C ARG A 268 -17.94 8.23 32.48
N ALA A 269 -17.52 6.99 32.63
CA ALA A 269 -17.56 6.27 33.89
C ALA A 269 -16.73 6.98 34.99
N ALA A 270 -15.56 7.53 34.60
CA ALA A 270 -14.75 8.30 35.55
C ALA A 270 -15.42 9.59 36.01
N VAL A 271 -16.10 10.31 35.12
CA VAL A 271 -16.88 11.52 35.48
C VAL A 271 -18.10 11.14 36.36
N GLU A 272 -18.83 10.09 35.97
CA GLU A 272 -20.00 9.61 36.74
C GLU A 272 -19.61 9.16 38.17
N ALA A 273 -18.41 8.54 38.32
CA ALA A 273 -17.91 8.13 39.65
C ALA A 273 -17.52 9.28 40.55
N GLN A 274 -17.29 10.48 40.00
CA GLN A 274 -16.99 11.71 40.79
C GLN A 274 -18.22 12.51 41.14
N LEU A 275 -19.40 12.17 40.56
CA LEU A 275 -20.67 12.76 40.94
C LEU A 275 -21.03 12.31 42.38
N PRO A 276 -21.34 13.24 43.28
CA PRO A 276 -21.87 12.85 44.58
C PRO A 276 -23.16 12.04 44.35
N ALA A 277 -23.25 10.88 45.02
CA ALA A 277 -24.48 10.08 44.98
C ALA A 277 -25.65 11.01 45.32
N ALA A 278 -26.55 11.21 44.34
CA ALA A 278 -27.73 12.01 44.56
C ALA A 278 -28.40 11.50 45.86
N ALA A 279 -28.35 12.32 46.92
CA ALA A 279 -28.99 11.98 48.18
C ALA A 279 -30.48 11.74 47.91
N PRO A 280 -31.08 10.65 48.42
CA PRO A 280 -32.48 10.32 48.21
C PRO A 280 -33.42 11.36 48.76
#